data_4582d3f4dca82f4d7c4d0f03061aaf95
#
_entry.id   4582d3f4dca82f4d7c4d0f03061aaf95
#
_cell.length_a   1.000
_cell.length_b   1.000
_cell.length_c   1.000
_cell.angle_alpha   90.00
_cell.angle_beta   90.00
_cell.angle_gamma   90.00
#
_symmetry.space_group_name_H-M   'P 1'
#
loop_
_entity.id
_entity.type
_entity.pdbx_description
1 polymer ?
#
loop_
_entity_poly.entity_id
_entity_poly.type
_entity_poly.pdbx_seq_one_letter_code
_entity_poly.pdbx_strand_id
1 'polypeptide(L)' 'MQEPGDYAHEVYQQTLTALEDRFVRDDFNLETIQAEYEALTVYQGHGMDGRNLYKEAEIEGQIDAYQIFIHRRR' A
#
# COMPACT_ATOMS: atom_id res chain seq x y z
N MET A 1 -19.04 -6.56 12.05
CA MET A 1 -17.62 -6.26 12.33
C MET A 1 -16.79 -6.71 11.15
N GLN A 2 -15.86 -5.86 10.73
CA GLN A 2 -15.01 -6.15 9.58
C GLN A 2 -13.83 -7.01 10.01
N GLU A 3 -13.54 -8.05 9.24
CA GLU A 3 -12.39 -8.88 9.52
C GLU A 3 -11.12 -8.24 8.96
N PRO A 4 -9.94 -8.58 9.51
CA PRO A 4 -8.69 -8.00 9.01
C PRO A 4 -8.48 -8.23 7.52
N GLY A 5 -8.88 -9.39 6.99
CA GLY A 5 -8.74 -9.65 5.55
C GLY A 5 -9.59 -8.72 4.72
N ASP A 6 -10.81 -8.44 5.17
CA ASP A 6 -11.69 -7.51 4.47
C ASP A 6 -11.14 -6.09 4.54
N TYR A 7 -10.56 -5.73 5.67
CA TYR A 7 -9.96 -4.43 5.84
C TYR A 7 -8.74 -4.26 4.92
N ALA A 8 -7.92 -5.29 4.81
CA ALA A 8 -6.76 -5.24 3.91
C ALA A 8 -7.20 -5.00 2.47
N HIS A 9 -8.26 -5.68 2.05
CA HIS A 9 -8.78 -5.50 0.69
C HIS A 9 -9.31 -4.08 0.47
N GLU A 10 -10.00 -3.54 1.47
CA GLU A 10 -10.50 -2.17 1.39
C GLU A 10 -9.35 -1.17 1.29
N VAL A 11 -8.33 -1.34 2.12
CA VAL A 11 -7.15 -0.48 2.08
C VAL A 11 -6.46 -0.60 0.72
N TYR A 12 -6.34 -1.81 0.20
CA TYR A 12 -5.77 -2.04 -1.11
C TYR A 12 -6.51 -1.23 -2.18
N GLN A 13 -7.83 -1.30 -2.20
CA GLN A 13 -8.60 -0.59 -3.20
C GLN A 13 -8.46 0.93 -3.05
N GLN A 14 -8.52 1.41 -1.82
CA GLN A 14 -8.39 2.84 -1.56
C GLN A 14 -7.01 3.35 -1.97
N THR A 15 -5.98 2.60 -1.63
CA THR A 15 -4.61 2.98 -1.96
C THR A 15 -4.38 2.97 -3.46
N LEU A 16 -4.87 1.93 -4.13
CA LEU A 16 -4.73 1.85 -5.58
C LEU A 16 -5.45 3.00 -6.27
N THR A 17 -6.64 3.35 -5.81
CA THR A 17 -7.38 4.48 -6.36
C THR A 17 -6.61 5.78 -6.18
N ALA A 18 -6.00 5.97 -5.00
CA ALA A 18 -5.21 7.16 -4.74
C ALA A 18 -3.97 7.22 -5.66
N LEU A 19 -3.32 6.10 -5.89
CA LEU A 19 -2.17 6.04 -6.78
C LEU A 19 -2.57 6.35 -8.23
N GLU A 20 -3.70 5.82 -8.67
CA GLU A 20 -4.21 6.12 -10.01
C GLU A 20 -4.54 7.60 -10.16
N ASP A 21 -5.09 8.20 -9.11
CA ASP A 21 -5.41 9.61 -9.11
C ASP A 21 -4.15 10.46 -9.22
N ARG A 22 -3.09 10.08 -8.51
CA ARG A 22 -1.81 10.77 -8.60
C ARG A 22 -1.24 10.69 -10.02
N PHE A 23 -1.40 9.54 -10.65
CA PHE A 23 -0.94 9.35 -12.01
C PHE A 23 -1.61 10.31 -12.98
N VAL A 24 -2.90 10.53 -12.79
CA VAL A 24 -3.68 11.39 -13.68
C VAL A 24 -3.35 12.88 -13.48
N ARG A 25 -2.92 13.26 -12.29
CA ARG A 25 -2.75 14.66 -11.92
C ARG A 25 -1.41 15.28 -12.29
N ASP A 26 -0.57 14.54 -12.99
CA ASP A 26 0.73 15.09 -13.42
C ASP A 26 1.75 15.29 -12.29
N ASP A 27 1.42 14.99 -11.07
CA ASP A 27 2.41 15.02 -9.99
C ASP A 27 2.97 13.63 -9.73
N PHE A 28 2.82 12.76 -10.72
CA PHE A 28 3.28 11.40 -10.65
C PHE A 28 4.77 11.31 -10.88
N ASN A 29 5.43 10.56 -10.02
CA ASN A 29 6.85 10.26 -10.15
C ASN A 29 7.07 8.82 -9.70
N LEU A 30 7.43 7.96 -10.63
CA LEU A 30 7.58 6.54 -10.33
C LEU A 30 8.67 6.29 -9.29
N GLU A 31 9.75 7.07 -9.33
CA GLU A 31 10.81 6.91 -8.34
C GLU A 31 10.29 7.19 -6.94
N THR A 32 9.46 8.21 -6.77
CA THR A 32 8.86 8.52 -5.48
C THR A 32 7.95 7.39 -5.03
N ILE A 33 7.15 6.86 -5.95
CA ILE A 33 6.26 5.75 -5.63
C ILE A 33 7.07 4.53 -5.21
N GLN A 34 8.15 4.24 -5.91
CA GLN A 34 9.01 3.11 -5.54
C GLN A 34 9.65 3.30 -4.18
N ALA A 35 10.07 4.54 -3.87
CA ALA A 35 10.64 4.83 -2.56
C ALA A 35 9.60 4.63 -1.45
N GLU A 36 8.36 5.05 -1.71
CA GLU A 36 7.28 4.83 -0.76
C GLU A 36 7.02 3.34 -0.55
N TYR A 37 7.03 2.58 -1.63
CA TYR A 37 6.85 1.14 -1.56
C TYR A 37 7.96 0.49 -0.73
N GLU A 38 9.20 0.88 -1.00
CA GLU A 38 10.34 0.34 -0.25
C GLU A 38 10.22 0.67 1.24
N ALA A 39 9.79 1.89 1.56
CA ALA A 39 9.60 2.27 2.96
C ALA A 39 8.53 1.39 3.62
N LEU A 40 7.47 1.07 2.90
CA LEU A 40 6.42 0.20 3.44
C LEU A 40 6.95 -1.21 3.68
N THR A 41 7.75 -1.73 2.78
CA THR A 41 8.30 -3.09 2.96
C THR A 41 9.27 -3.14 4.12
N VAL A 42 10.07 -2.09 4.32
CA VAL A 42 10.96 -1.99 5.47
C VAL A 42 10.14 -1.92 6.76
N TYR A 43 9.09 -1.11 6.75
CA TYR A 43 8.22 -0.99 7.92
C TYR A 43 7.59 -2.33 8.26
N GLN A 44 7.13 -3.07 7.25
CA GLN A 44 6.57 -4.39 7.47
C GLN A 44 7.61 -5.36 8.04
N GLY A 45 8.84 -5.30 7.53
CA GLY A 45 9.92 -6.13 8.01
C GLY A 45 10.30 -5.84 9.45
N HIS A 46 10.04 -4.62 9.90
CA HIS A 46 10.24 -4.24 11.30
C HIS A 46 9.00 -4.47 12.13
N GLY A 47 7.97 -5.05 11.55
CA GLY A 47 6.71 -5.31 12.19
C GLY A 47 6.88 -6.23 13.37
N MET A 48 6.51 -5.73 14.50
CA MET A 48 6.90 -6.36 15.72
C MET A 48 5.73 -6.64 16.61
N ASP A 49 6.07 -7.16 17.74
CA ASP A 49 5.15 -7.38 18.82
C ASP A 49 4.41 -6.09 19.13
N GLY A 50 3.15 -6.21 19.46
CA GLY A 50 2.34 -5.07 19.81
C GLY A 50 1.54 -4.48 18.66
N ARG A 51 1.86 -4.85 17.42
CA ARG A 51 1.08 -4.40 16.28
C ARG A 51 -0.21 -5.22 16.22
N ASN A 52 -1.35 -4.55 16.09
CA ASN A 52 -2.60 -5.26 15.99
C ASN A 52 -2.86 -5.74 14.57
N LEU A 53 -3.83 -6.65 14.43
CA LEU A 53 -4.11 -7.27 13.14
C LEU A 53 -4.59 -6.27 12.10
N TYR A 54 -5.30 -5.24 12.52
CA TYR A 54 -5.80 -4.24 11.58
C TYR A 54 -4.66 -3.38 11.05
N LYS A 55 -3.67 -3.08 11.86
CA LYS A 55 -2.52 -2.32 11.41
C LYS A 55 -1.70 -3.13 10.41
N GLU A 56 -1.53 -4.42 10.65
CA GLU A 56 -0.86 -5.29 9.70
C GLU A 56 -1.63 -5.39 8.39
N ALA A 57 -2.96 -5.51 8.48
CA ALA A 57 -3.80 -5.57 7.29
C ALA A 57 -3.70 -4.29 6.47
N GLU A 58 -3.64 -3.14 7.15
CA GLU A 58 -3.47 -1.86 6.48
C GLU A 58 -2.17 -1.82 5.68
N ILE A 59 -1.08 -2.23 6.31
CA ILE A 59 0.22 -2.23 5.66
C ILE A 59 0.22 -3.20 4.48
N GLU A 60 -0.31 -4.39 4.66
CA GLU A 60 -0.39 -5.37 3.58
C GLU A 60 -1.20 -4.86 2.40
N GLY A 61 -2.33 -4.23 2.68
CA GLY A 61 -3.15 -3.67 1.62
C GLY A 61 -2.43 -2.59 0.83
N GLN A 62 -1.71 -1.74 1.53
CA GLN A 62 -0.93 -0.69 0.89
C GLN A 62 0.19 -1.27 0.04
N ILE A 63 0.92 -2.24 0.57
CA ILE A 63 2.02 -2.88 -0.16
C ILE A 63 1.50 -3.54 -1.43
N ASP A 64 0.40 -4.26 -1.34
CA ASP A 64 -0.18 -4.91 -2.50
C ASP A 64 -0.58 -3.91 -3.57
N ALA A 65 -1.18 -2.80 -3.17
CA ALA A 65 -1.60 -1.77 -4.11
C ALA A 65 -0.40 -1.14 -4.81
N TYR A 66 0.64 -0.81 -4.06
CA TYR A 66 1.86 -0.25 -4.65
C TYR A 66 2.52 -1.24 -5.60
N GLN A 67 2.58 -2.50 -5.19
CA GLN A 67 3.22 -3.53 -6.01
C GLN A 67 2.52 -3.70 -7.35
N ILE A 68 1.19 -3.78 -7.33
CA ILE A 68 0.42 -3.92 -8.55
C ILE A 68 0.53 -2.67 -9.41
N PHE A 69 0.45 -1.50 -8.78
CA PHE A 69 0.54 -0.24 -9.51
C PHE A 69 1.88 -0.11 -10.22
N ILE A 70 2.96 -0.36 -9.49
CA ILE A 70 4.30 -0.25 -10.05
C ILE A 70 4.48 -1.26 -11.18
N HIS A 71 4.03 -2.50 -10.96
CA HIS A 71 4.18 -3.56 -11.96
C HIS A 71 3.48 -3.18 -13.28
N ARG A 72 2.32 -2.58 -13.19
CA ARG A 72 1.56 -2.20 -14.38
C ARG A 72 2.21 -1.07 -15.17
N ARG A 73 3.08 -0.31 -14.53
CA ARG A 73 3.69 0.86 -15.17
C ARG A 73 5.15 0.68 -15.52
N ARG A 74 5.66 -0.49 -15.35
CA ARG A 74 7.05 -0.78 -15.71
C ARG A 74 7.17 -1.17 -17.15
#